data_49ad753cbeebd85a8de2cae424cc9446
#
_entry.id   49ad753cbeebd85a8de2cae424cc9446
#
_cell.length_a   1.000
_cell.length_b   1.000
_cell.length_c   1.000
_cell.angle_alpha   90.00
_cell.angle_beta   90.00
_cell.angle_gamma   90.00
#
_symmetry.space_group_name_H-M   'P 1'
#
loop_
_entity.id
_entity.type
_entity.pdbx_description
1 polymer ?
#
loop_
_entity_poly.entity_id
_entity_poly.type
_entity_poly.pdbx_seq_one_letter_code
_entity_poly.pdbx_strand_id
1 'polypeptide(L)'
;MRIDPRSHTPIYIQLADLLREKIESGEFAPGSTLPSELQLSQEHQIGRESVRMAVALLRSEGLIRTSRGRGTWVREALQREHIELTPGSSAIARMPSSRERREMDLDEGVPVIEIRGPKGEVYVLPGDQTELIRP
;
A
#
# COMPACT_ATOMS: atom_id res chain seq x y z
N MET A 1 21.12 -0.70 6.83
CA MET A 1 20.86 -1.94 6.07
C MET A 1 21.56 -1.88 4.73
N ARG A 2 22.18 -2.97 4.34
CA ARG A 2 22.86 -3.09 3.05
C ARG A 2 22.35 -4.29 2.29
N ILE A 3 22.32 -4.18 0.97
CA ILE A 3 21.96 -5.31 0.13
C ILE A 3 23.14 -6.25 0.02
N ASP A 4 22.91 -7.51 0.40
CA ASP A 4 23.93 -8.57 0.35
C ASP A 4 23.59 -9.56 -0.75
N PRO A 5 24.35 -9.57 -1.87
CA PRO A 5 24.07 -10.49 -2.97
C PRO A 5 24.34 -11.96 -2.62
N ARG A 6 25.00 -12.23 -1.50
CA ARG A 6 25.28 -13.61 -1.02
C ARG A 6 24.21 -14.13 -0.08
N SER A 7 23.26 -13.28 0.34
CA SER A 7 22.18 -13.69 1.22
C SER A 7 21.23 -14.65 0.48
N HIS A 8 20.59 -15.53 1.23
CA HIS A 8 19.52 -16.40 0.71
C HIS A 8 18.25 -15.60 0.39
N THR A 9 18.11 -14.40 0.97
CA THR A 9 16.98 -13.53 0.67
C THR A 9 17.18 -12.90 -0.71
N PRO A 10 16.20 -13.01 -1.62
CA PRO A 10 16.31 -12.40 -2.95
C PRO A 10 16.62 -10.91 -2.86
N ILE A 11 17.40 -10.42 -3.83
CA ILE A 11 17.83 -9.01 -3.85
C ILE A 11 16.64 -8.06 -3.84
N TYR A 12 15.58 -8.35 -4.59
CA TYR A 12 14.43 -7.47 -4.63
C TYR A 12 13.70 -7.37 -3.28
N ILE A 13 13.68 -8.46 -2.51
CA ILE A 13 13.11 -8.46 -1.15
C ILE A 13 13.96 -7.60 -0.24
N GLN A 14 15.28 -7.71 -0.33
CA GLN A 14 16.20 -6.88 0.47
C GLN A 14 16.01 -5.40 0.16
N LEU A 15 15.88 -5.04 -1.11
CA LEU A 15 15.63 -3.66 -1.51
C LEU A 15 14.27 -3.18 -0.99
N ALA A 16 13.24 -4.01 -1.12
CA ALA A 16 11.91 -3.67 -0.61
C ALA A 16 11.95 -3.42 0.89
N ASP A 17 12.65 -4.28 1.65
CA ASP A 17 12.80 -4.11 3.10
C ASP A 17 13.51 -2.80 3.45
N LEU A 18 14.57 -2.48 2.70
CA LEU A 18 15.32 -1.24 2.90
C LEU A 18 14.46 0.00 2.62
N LEU A 19 13.73 -0.01 1.51
CA LEU A 19 12.85 1.11 1.16
C LEU A 19 11.69 1.24 2.13
N ARG A 20 11.11 0.11 2.56
CA ARG A 20 10.03 0.11 3.56
C ARG A 20 10.50 0.73 4.87
N GLU A 21 11.69 0.39 5.32
CA GLU A 21 12.27 0.98 6.53
C GLU A 21 12.44 2.49 6.41
N LYS A 22 12.86 2.98 5.25
CA LYS A 22 12.99 4.42 5.00
C LYS A 22 11.64 5.14 4.97
N ILE A 23 10.60 4.48 4.48
CA ILE A 23 9.23 5.01 4.50
C ILE A 23 8.70 5.04 5.95
N GLU A 24 8.87 3.96 6.69
CA GLU A 24 8.38 3.83 8.06
C GLU A 24 9.09 4.78 9.02
N SER A 25 10.38 5.01 8.82
CA SER A 25 11.16 5.95 9.65
C SER A 25 10.88 7.42 9.33
N GLY A 26 10.23 7.69 8.21
CA GLY A 26 9.98 9.06 7.75
C GLY A 26 11.11 9.66 6.93
N GLU A 27 12.20 8.93 6.68
CA GLU A 27 13.27 9.40 5.81
C GLU A 27 12.73 9.69 4.41
N PHE A 28 11.87 8.82 3.90
CA PHE A 28 11.03 9.12 2.74
C PHE A 28 9.66 9.57 3.27
N ALA A 29 9.47 10.87 3.34
CA ALA A 29 8.26 11.45 3.93
C ALA A 29 7.02 11.15 3.08
N PRO A 30 5.82 11.09 3.69
CA PRO A 30 4.58 10.96 2.94
C PRO A 30 4.47 12.03 1.85
N GLY A 31 4.08 11.62 0.65
CA GLY A 31 3.97 12.49 -0.52
C GLY A 31 5.28 12.74 -1.25
N SER A 32 6.42 12.36 -0.70
CA SER A 32 7.71 12.55 -1.35
C SER A 32 7.93 11.55 -2.48
N THR A 33 8.64 11.98 -3.51
CA THR A 33 8.99 11.13 -4.65
C THR A 33 10.16 10.23 -4.29
N LEU A 34 10.06 8.94 -4.63
CA LEU A 34 11.18 8.01 -4.52
C LEU A 34 12.20 8.27 -5.63
N PRO A 35 13.47 7.90 -5.40
CA PRO A 35 14.44 7.84 -6.50
C PRO A 35 13.91 6.99 -7.64
N SER A 36 14.32 7.33 -8.87
CA SER A 36 13.92 6.56 -10.05
C SER A 36 14.47 5.13 -10.00
N GLU A 37 13.90 4.24 -10.80
CA GLU A 37 14.41 2.86 -10.91
C GLU A 37 15.89 2.87 -11.32
N LEU A 38 16.27 3.75 -12.24
CA LEU A 38 17.67 3.87 -12.66
C LEU A 38 18.56 4.33 -11.51
N GLN A 39 18.13 5.34 -10.74
CA GLN A 39 18.88 5.82 -9.58
C GLN A 39 19.05 4.74 -8.53
N LEU A 40 17.98 3.99 -8.22
CA LEU A 40 18.04 2.89 -7.26
C LEU A 40 18.96 1.76 -7.75
N SER A 41 18.90 1.44 -9.03
CA SER A 41 19.77 0.45 -9.64
C SER A 41 21.24 0.85 -9.50
N GLN A 42 21.57 2.08 -9.78
CA GLN A 42 22.94 2.61 -9.70
C GLN A 42 23.41 2.73 -8.24
N GLU A 43 22.58 3.25 -7.36
CA GLU A 43 22.92 3.45 -5.97
C GLU A 43 23.23 2.13 -5.25
N HIS A 44 22.45 1.11 -5.51
CA HIS A 44 22.57 -0.18 -4.85
C HIS A 44 23.34 -1.22 -5.68
N GLN A 45 23.76 -0.86 -6.89
CA GLN A 45 24.50 -1.74 -7.80
C GLN A 45 23.76 -3.07 -8.04
N ILE A 46 22.48 -2.96 -8.38
CA ILE A 46 21.61 -4.11 -8.66
C ILE A 46 20.90 -3.92 -10.01
N GLY A 47 20.42 -5.02 -10.56
CA GLY A 47 19.71 -4.99 -11.84
C GLY A 47 18.39 -4.23 -11.75
N ARG A 48 17.99 -3.63 -12.86
CA ARG A 48 16.74 -2.87 -12.93
C ARG A 48 15.51 -3.75 -12.70
N GLU A 49 15.58 -5.02 -13.07
CA GLU A 49 14.49 -5.96 -12.84
C GLU A 49 14.24 -6.17 -11.34
N SER A 50 15.31 -6.28 -10.56
CA SER A 50 15.20 -6.39 -9.09
C SER A 50 14.57 -5.13 -8.49
N VAL A 51 14.95 -3.95 -9.01
CA VAL A 51 14.34 -2.68 -8.58
C VAL A 51 12.86 -2.65 -8.91
N ARG A 52 12.50 -3.05 -10.14
CA ARG A 52 11.11 -3.08 -10.58
C ARG A 52 10.26 -4.00 -9.70
N MET A 53 10.78 -5.17 -9.39
CA MET A 53 10.10 -6.13 -8.51
C MET A 53 9.92 -5.60 -7.09
N ALA A 54 10.93 -4.92 -6.54
CA ALA A 54 10.85 -4.32 -5.22
C ALA A 54 9.78 -3.22 -5.17
N VAL A 55 9.76 -2.35 -6.18
CA VAL A 55 8.77 -1.28 -6.30
C VAL A 55 7.36 -1.86 -6.44
N ALA A 56 7.20 -2.90 -7.26
CA ALA A 56 5.92 -3.58 -7.41
C ALA A 56 5.42 -4.17 -6.10
N LEU A 57 6.32 -4.76 -5.31
CA LEU A 57 5.98 -5.30 -4.00
C LEU A 57 5.48 -4.22 -3.04
N LEU A 58 6.20 -3.11 -2.93
CA LEU A 58 5.79 -2.00 -2.07
C LEU A 58 4.46 -1.38 -2.53
N ARG A 59 4.24 -1.30 -3.83
CA ARG A 59 2.96 -0.82 -4.37
C ARG A 59 1.82 -1.76 -4.00
N SER A 60 2.04 -3.07 -4.07
CA SER A 60 1.04 -4.07 -3.67
C SER A 60 0.70 -3.99 -2.18
N GLU A 61 1.65 -3.51 -1.37
CA GLU A 61 1.45 -3.30 0.07
C GLU A 61 0.75 -1.96 0.38
N GLY A 62 0.49 -1.15 -0.64
CA GLY A 62 -0.17 0.14 -0.46
C GLY A 62 0.71 1.24 0.09
N LEU A 63 2.03 1.08 0.06
CA LEU A 63 2.96 2.07 0.62
C LEU A 63 3.33 3.17 -0.37
N ILE A 64 3.26 2.89 -1.65
CA ILE A 64 3.66 3.82 -2.71
C ILE A 64 2.65 3.81 -3.85
N ARG A 65 2.67 4.87 -4.66
CA ARG A 65 1.88 4.99 -5.88
C ARG A 65 2.79 5.36 -7.05
N THR A 66 2.39 4.97 -8.24
CA THR A 66 3.08 5.32 -9.47
C THR A 66 2.07 5.91 -10.45
N SER A 67 2.44 7.01 -11.11
CA SER A 67 1.65 7.56 -12.20
C SER A 67 2.56 8.20 -13.24
N ARG A 68 2.04 8.35 -14.45
CA ARG A 68 2.75 9.04 -15.54
C ARG A 68 2.99 10.50 -15.14
N GLY A 69 4.19 10.98 -15.41
CA GLY A 69 4.57 12.37 -15.20
C GLY A 69 4.97 12.70 -13.77
N ARG A 70 4.52 11.94 -12.79
CA ARG A 70 4.91 12.14 -11.39
C ARG A 70 5.97 11.14 -10.91
N GLY A 71 6.01 9.95 -11.53
CA GLY A 71 6.89 8.86 -11.08
C GLY A 71 6.28 8.07 -9.93
N THR A 72 7.12 7.67 -8.99
CA THR A 72 6.70 6.89 -7.81
C THR A 72 6.88 7.73 -6.56
N TRP A 73 5.87 7.74 -5.69
CA TRP A 73 5.91 8.53 -4.45
C TRP A 73 5.29 7.76 -3.29
N VAL A 74 5.65 8.18 -2.07
CA VAL A 74 5.10 7.61 -0.84
C VAL A 74 3.65 8.08 -0.68
N ARG A 75 2.75 7.14 -0.43
CA ARG A 75 1.35 7.48 -0.21
C ARG A 75 1.20 8.33 1.05
N GLU A 76 0.37 9.34 0.95
CA GLU A 76 0.00 10.15 2.10
C GLU A 76 -1.05 9.41 2.92
N ALA A 77 -0.99 9.57 4.25
CA ALA A 77 -2.04 9.05 5.11
C ALA A 77 -3.33 9.82 4.85
N LEU A 78 -4.39 9.10 4.51
CA LEU A 78 -5.70 9.70 4.29
C LEU A 78 -6.40 9.87 5.64
N GLN A 79 -7.20 10.93 5.74
CA GLN A 79 -8.05 11.12 6.90
C GLN A 79 -9.15 10.05 6.86
N ARG A 80 -9.29 9.32 7.95
CA ARG A 80 -10.28 8.24 8.02
C ARG A 80 -11.63 8.79 8.46
N GLU A 81 -12.68 8.33 7.80
CA GLU A 81 -14.05 8.60 8.18
C GLU A 81 -14.47 7.62 9.27
N HIS A 82 -15.05 8.11 10.33
CA HIS A 82 -15.53 7.29 11.44
C HIS A 82 -16.91 6.73 11.12
N ILE A 83 -17.02 5.42 11.16
CA ILE A 83 -18.27 4.70 10.93
C ILE A 83 -18.63 3.94 12.20
N GLU A 84 -19.78 4.25 12.77
CA GLU A 84 -20.26 3.53 13.96
C GLU A 84 -20.85 2.18 13.58
N LEU A 85 -20.39 1.13 14.26
CA LEU A 85 -20.98 -0.19 14.13
C LEU A 85 -22.21 -0.28 15.04
N THR A 86 -23.38 -0.33 14.42
CA THR A 86 -24.64 -0.47 15.18
C THR A 86 -24.79 -1.89 15.73
N PRO A 87 -25.55 -2.07 16.83
CA PRO A 87 -25.81 -3.41 17.37
C PRO A 87 -26.40 -4.35 16.31
N GLY A 88 -25.93 -5.59 16.29
CA GLY A 88 -26.33 -6.58 15.30
C GLY A 88 -25.62 -6.49 13.96
N SER A 89 -24.73 -5.52 13.77
CA SER A 89 -23.90 -5.39 12.58
C SER A 89 -22.60 -6.14 12.74
N SER A 90 -22.02 -6.54 11.61
CA SER A 90 -20.70 -7.15 11.56
C SER A 90 -19.87 -6.49 10.46
N ALA A 91 -18.55 -6.59 10.58
CA ALA A 91 -17.62 -6.04 9.58
C ALA A 91 -16.56 -7.08 9.27
N ILE A 92 -16.24 -7.24 7.99
CA ILE A 92 -15.14 -8.07 7.54
C ILE A 92 -14.23 -7.27 6.62
N ALA A 93 -12.95 -7.53 6.74
CA ALA A 93 -11.96 -6.98 5.81
C ALA A 93 -11.70 -8.02 4.73
N ARG A 94 -11.67 -7.60 3.48
CA ARG A 94 -11.33 -8.45 2.34
C ARG A 94 -10.70 -7.64 1.24
N MET A 95 -10.06 -8.31 0.31
CA MET A 95 -9.57 -7.62 -0.87
C MET A 95 -10.74 -7.35 -1.81
N PRO A 96 -10.76 -6.20 -2.46
CA PRO A 96 -11.80 -5.92 -3.46
C PRO A 96 -11.57 -6.75 -4.71
N SER A 97 -12.66 -7.01 -5.43
CA SER A 97 -12.55 -7.51 -6.80
C SER A 97 -11.94 -6.42 -7.69
N SER A 98 -11.46 -6.80 -8.87
CA SER A 98 -10.95 -5.81 -9.83
C SER A 98 -12.03 -4.81 -10.25
N ARG A 99 -13.28 -5.25 -10.31
CA ARG A 99 -14.42 -4.38 -10.61
C ARG A 99 -14.65 -3.36 -9.51
N GLU A 100 -14.68 -3.80 -8.26
CA GLU A 100 -14.82 -2.89 -7.11
C GLU A 100 -13.68 -1.88 -7.05
N ARG A 101 -12.46 -2.32 -7.32
CA ARG A 101 -11.29 -1.45 -7.32
C ARG A 101 -11.45 -0.32 -8.36
N ARG A 102 -11.95 -0.64 -9.54
CA ARG A 102 -12.21 0.36 -10.57
C ARG A 102 -13.37 1.29 -10.20
N GLU A 103 -14.48 0.73 -9.74
CA GLU A 103 -15.68 1.50 -9.40
C GLU A 103 -15.47 2.44 -8.22
N MET A 104 -14.68 2.00 -7.24
CA MET A 104 -14.39 2.79 -6.04
C MET A 104 -13.09 3.60 -6.16
N ASP A 105 -12.38 3.50 -7.28
CA ASP A 105 -11.09 4.16 -7.51
C ASP A 105 -10.08 3.86 -6.39
N LEU A 106 -9.93 2.59 -6.07
CA LEU A 106 -9.02 2.15 -5.01
C LEU A 106 -7.62 1.90 -5.57
N ASP A 107 -6.62 2.34 -4.82
CA ASP A 107 -5.23 2.04 -5.14
C ASP A 107 -4.93 0.55 -4.95
N GLU A 108 -3.87 0.10 -5.62
CA GLU A 108 -3.35 -1.25 -5.44
C GLU A 108 -3.00 -1.48 -3.96
N GLY A 109 -3.34 -2.65 -3.45
CA GLY A 109 -3.06 -3.03 -2.06
C GLY A 109 -4.08 -2.56 -1.03
N VAL A 110 -5.02 -1.69 -1.42
CA VAL A 110 -6.05 -1.19 -0.50
C VAL A 110 -7.17 -2.22 -0.34
N PRO A 111 -7.44 -2.69 0.88
CA PRO A 111 -8.56 -3.59 1.15
C PRO A 111 -9.88 -2.81 1.23
N VAL A 112 -10.98 -3.54 1.23
CA VAL A 112 -12.29 -2.99 1.56
C VAL A 112 -12.78 -3.56 2.88
N ILE A 113 -13.66 -2.81 3.53
CA ILE A 113 -14.39 -3.27 4.71
C ILE A 113 -15.83 -3.46 4.29
N GLU A 114 -16.34 -4.67 4.43
CA GLU A 114 -17.73 -4.99 4.16
C GLU A 114 -18.50 -5.01 5.47
N ILE A 115 -19.47 -4.13 5.58
CA ILE A 115 -20.32 -4.04 6.78
C ILE A 115 -21.67 -4.65 6.45
N ARG A 116 -22.09 -5.61 7.27
CA ARG A 116 -23.39 -6.25 7.18
C ARG A 116 -24.25 -5.78 8.32
N GLY A 117 -25.34 -5.14 8.00
CA GLY A 117 -26.29 -4.68 9.01
C GLY A 117 -27.23 -5.77 9.49
N PRO A 118 -27.99 -5.49 10.57
CA PRO A 118 -28.87 -6.49 11.21
C PRO A 118 -30.05 -6.91 10.31
N LYS A 119 -30.37 -6.13 9.29
CA LYS A 119 -31.47 -6.43 8.35
C LYS A 119 -30.96 -7.01 7.03
N GLY A 120 -29.68 -7.38 6.96
CA GLY A 120 -29.06 -7.91 5.77
C GLY A 120 -28.53 -6.89 4.79
N GLU A 121 -28.59 -5.60 5.13
CA GLU A 121 -27.99 -4.56 4.30
C GLU A 121 -26.46 -4.72 4.28
N VAL A 122 -25.85 -4.39 3.13
CA VAL A 122 -24.42 -4.54 2.92
C VAL A 122 -23.85 -3.22 2.41
N TYR A 123 -22.77 -2.77 3.06
CA TYR A 123 -22.00 -1.59 2.66
C TYR A 123 -20.56 -2.00 2.45
N VAL A 124 -19.94 -1.49 1.39
CA VAL A 124 -18.52 -1.75 1.10
C VAL A 124 -17.79 -0.42 1.12
N LEU A 125 -16.79 -0.30 1.98
CA LEU A 125 -16.06 0.94 2.24
C LEU A 125 -14.56 0.74 2.00
N PRO A 126 -13.85 1.79 1.53
CA PRO A 126 -12.40 1.69 1.35
C PRO A 126 -11.69 1.57 2.70
N GLY A 127 -10.82 0.57 2.82
CA GLY A 127 -10.16 0.27 4.08
C GLY A 127 -9.16 1.32 4.55
N ASP A 128 -8.57 2.07 3.62
CA ASP A 128 -7.62 3.13 3.95
C ASP A 128 -8.27 4.46 4.36
N GLN A 129 -9.59 4.59 4.19
CA GLN A 129 -10.35 5.80 4.50
C GLN A 129 -11.40 5.59 5.57
N THR A 130 -11.41 4.43 6.21
CA THR A 130 -12.47 4.06 7.15
C THR A 130 -11.88 3.66 8.49
N GLU A 131 -12.49 4.14 9.55
CA GLU A 131 -12.23 3.70 10.91
C GLU A 131 -13.57 3.29 11.53
N LEU A 132 -13.64 2.06 12.04
CA LEU A 132 -14.82 1.56 12.69
C LEU A 132 -14.74 1.90 14.17
N ILE A 133 -15.79 2.50 14.70
CA ILE A 133 -15.86 2.85 16.10
C ILE A 133 -17.08 2.20 16.75
N ARG A 134 -16.92 1.92 18.03
CA ARG A 134 -18.01 1.43 18.86
C ARG A 134 -18.84 2.63 19.31
N PRO A 135 -20.17 2.56 19.17
CA PRO A 135 -21.04 3.64 19.62
C PRO A 135 -21.03 3.82 21.14
#